data_3c0eed10db6cf3f1aff3e783181df789
#
_entry.id   3c0eed10db6cf3f1aff3e783181df789
#
_cell.length_a   1.000
_cell.length_b   1.000
_cell.length_c   1.000
_cell.angle_alpha   90.00
_cell.angle_beta   90.00
_cell.angle_gamma   90.00
#
_symmetry.space_group_name_H-M   'P 1'
#
loop_
_entity.id
_entity.type
_entity.pdbx_description
1 polymer ?
#
loop_
_entity_poly.entity_id
_entity_poly.type
_entity_poly.pdbx_seq_one_letter_code
_entity_poly.pdbx_strand_id
1 'polypeptide(L)'
;VHAEDYPHVYPHCWRSGDELVFRLVDEWYINMDWRDKIKKIVDDIEWIPDWGRDREHEWLDNMGDWMISKKRFWGLALPIWTFEDGSFFVVGSKDELKELAVEGWDEFEGNTPHRPWIDKIKIKHPESGLIGTRIKDVGNPWLDAGIVPFSTLKYNTDRKYWSEWFPGDFVTECFPGQFRNWFYSLLAMSAELEGSAPFKTLLGHALVKDENGRDMHKSWGNAIWFDDAAEKMGVDVMRWMYSLQNIEQNLLFGYGPADEVRKKLITLWNVYSFYATYAAVDGFSPSSHPLELNELNILDRWVVAKTHVFIKDGRISMEQFRVDIFMKSF
;
A
#
# COMPACT_ATOMS: atom_id res chain seq x y z
N VAL A 1 36.81 -29.44 -2.33
CA VAL A 1 36.13 -28.16 -2.04
C VAL A 1 37.02 -27.08 -2.64
N HIS A 2 36.44 -26.27 -3.52
CA HIS A 2 37.08 -25.10 -4.10
C HIS A 2 36.75 -23.87 -3.23
N ALA A 3 37.72 -23.05 -2.94
CA ALA A 3 37.55 -21.77 -2.24
C ALA A 3 38.36 -20.68 -2.98
N GLU A 4 37.71 -19.59 -3.27
CA GLU A 4 38.30 -18.43 -3.92
C GLU A 4 37.73 -17.13 -3.36
N ASP A 5 38.48 -16.04 -3.49
CA ASP A 5 37.96 -14.71 -3.15
C ASP A 5 36.96 -14.26 -4.20
N TYR A 6 35.70 -14.10 -3.80
CA TYR A 6 34.59 -13.70 -4.67
C TYR A 6 33.99 -12.35 -4.19
N PRO A 7 34.44 -11.22 -4.77
CA PRO A 7 33.92 -9.91 -4.39
C PRO A 7 32.46 -9.77 -4.88
N HIS A 8 31.54 -9.52 -3.97
CA HIS A 8 30.11 -9.35 -4.27
C HIS A 8 29.47 -8.41 -3.25
N VAL A 9 28.28 -7.89 -3.59
CA VAL A 9 27.47 -7.09 -2.67
C VAL A 9 26.82 -8.04 -1.68
N TYR A 10 27.13 -7.85 -0.38
CA TYR A 10 26.58 -8.65 0.69
C TYR A 10 25.49 -7.88 1.47
N PRO A 11 24.37 -8.51 1.82
CA PRO A 11 23.30 -7.83 2.54
C PRO A 11 23.66 -7.57 4.00
N HIS A 12 23.40 -6.35 4.46
CA HIS A 12 23.58 -5.91 5.83
C HIS A 12 22.26 -5.52 6.48
N CYS A 13 22.19 -5.63 7.79
CA CYS A 13 21.04 -5.16 8.56
C CYS A 13 20.94 -3.64 8.44
N TRP A 14 19.83 -3.13 7.93
CA TRP A 14 19.60 -1.70 7.74
C TRP A 14 19.59 -0.88 9.03
N ARG A 15 19.44 -1.53 10.19
CA ARG A 15 19.46 -0.86 11.51
C ARG A 15 20.81 -0.84 12.17
N SER A 16 21.49 -1.99 12.21
CA SER A 16 22.76 -2.16 12.92
C SER A 16 23.99 -2.09 12.01
N GLY A 17 23.82 -2.27 10.71
CA GLY A 17 24.92 -2.36 9.75
C GLY A 17 25.64 -3.71 9.74
N ASP A 18 25.25 -4.65 10.62
CA ASP A 18 25.88 -5.98 10.68
C ASP A 18 25.56 -6.81 9.44
N GLU A 19 26.47 -7.70 9.07
CA GLU A 19 26.27 -8.67 8.00
C GLU A 19 25.13 -9.64 8.35
N LEU A 20 24.29 -9.96 7.36
CA LEU A 20 23.24 -10.94 7.54
C LEU A 20 23.80 -12.37 7.45
N VAL A 21 23.31 -13.24 8.29
CA VAL A 21 23.68 -14.65 8.27
C VAL A 21 22.44 -15.52 7.99
N PHE A 22 22.60 -16.54 7.16
CA PHE A 22 21.57 -17.55 6.92
C PHE A 22 21.68 -18.65 7.95
N ARG A 23 20.57 -18.93 8.64
CA ARG A 23 20.48 -20.04 9.58
C ARG A 23 19.10 -20.68 9.55
N LEU A 24 19.02 -21.96 9.87
CA LEU A 24 17.73 -22.62 10.09
C LEU A 24 17.19 -22.20 11.46
N VAL A 25 15.91 -21.90 11.50
CA VAL A 25 15.15 -21.55 12.71
C VAL A 25 13.77 -22.18 12.65
N ASP A 26 13.22 -22.49 13.82
CA ASP A 26 11.86 -22.99 13.94
C ASP A 26 10.90 -21.79 13.92
N GLU A 27 10.03 -21.75 12.92
CA GLU A 27 9.02 -20.73 12.74
C GLU A 27 7.68 -21.36 12.33
N TRP A 28 6.60 -20.61 12.45
CA TRP A 28 5.27 -21.04 12.00
C TRP A 28 5.01 -20.56 10.58
N TYR A 29 4.47 -21.47 9.78
CA TYR A 29 4.19 -21.25 8.37
C TYR A 29 2.74 -21.60 8.04
N ILE A 30 2.14 -20.84 7.12
CA ILE A 30 0.97 -21.28 6.39
C ILE A 30 1.45 -22.05 5.17
N ASN A 31 1.02 -23.30 5.03
CA ASN A 31 1.26 -24.07 3.80
C ASN A 31 0.59 -23.39 2.62
N MET A 32 1.32 -23.19 1.53
CA MET A 32 0.84 -22.46 0.35
C MET A 32 0.61 -23.36 -0.87
N ASP A 33 0.34 -24.63 -0.68
CA ASP A 33 0.01 -25.56 -1.79
C ASP A 33 -1.27 -25.16 -2.54
N TRP A 34 -2.07 -24.29 -1.98
CA TRP A 34 -3.28 -23.71 -2.56
C TRP A 34 -3.06 -22.39 -3.32
N ARG A 35 -1.81 -21.98 -3.58
CA ARG A 35 -1.46 -20.72 -4.27
C ARG A 35 -2.14 -20.52 -5.62
N ASP A 36 -2.57 -21.58 -6.28
CA ASP A 36 -3.33 -21.50 -7.53
C ASP A 36 -4.69 -20.79 -7.36
N LYS A 37 -5.27 -20.77 -6.15
CA LYS A 37 -6.45 -19.96 -5.84
C LYS A 37 -6.09 -18.46 -5.92
N ILE A 38 -4.89 -18.08 -5.45
CA ILE A 38 -4.42 -16.70 -5.48
C ILE A 38 -4.17 -16.27 -6.92
N LYS A 39 -3.52 -17.11 -7.72
CA LYS A 39 -3.25 -16.81 -9.15
C LYS A 39 -4.51 -16.49 -9.92
N LYS A 40 -5.60 -17.21 -9.66
CA LYS A 40 -6.89 -16.96 -10.34
C LYS A 40 -7.42 -15.55 -10.08
N ILE A 41 -7.35 -15.08 -8.83
CA ILE A 41 -7.87 -13.74 -8.48
C ILE A 41 -6.93 -12.60 -8.89
N VAL A 42 -5.65 -12.88 -9.13
CA VAL A 42 -4.69 -11.91 -9.69
C VAL A 42 -5.11 -11.48 -11.10
N ASP A 43 -5.67 -12.41 -11.87
CA ASP A 43 -6.12 -12.15 -13.25
C ASP A 43 -7.41 -11.31 -13.32
N ASP A 44 -8.17 -11.23 -12.23
CA ASP A 44 -9.39 -10.42 -12.13
C ASP A 44 -9.11 -8.94 -11.81
N ILE A 45 -7.85 -8.57 -11.59
CA ILE A 45 -7.43 -7.22 -11.20
C ILE A 45 -6.90 -6.44 -12.40
N GLU A 46 -7.31 -5.18 -12.52
CA GLU A 46 -6.70 -4.23 -13.44
C GLU A 46 -5.38 -3.72 -12.85
N TRP A 47 -4.27 -4.13 -13.43
CA TRP A 47 -2.92 -3.74 -13.01
C TRP A 47 -2.43 -2.55 -13.84
N ILE A 48 -1.99 -1.48 -13.17
CA ILE A 48 -1.42 -0.28 -13.79
C ILE A 48 -0.02 -0.02 -13.17
N PRO A 49 1.07 -0.21 -13.93
CA PRO A 49 1.15 -0.78 -15.28
C PRO A 49 0.82 -2.28 -15.30
N ASP A 50 0.41 -2.78 -16.46
CA ASP A 50 -0.07 -4.16 -16.67
C ASP A 50 0.94 -5.26 -16.37
N TRP A 51 2.24 -4.99 -16.53
CA TRP A 51 3.32 -5.92 -16.19
C TRP A 51 3.33 -6.28 -14.69
N GLY A 52 2.66 -5.52 -13.84
CA GLY A 52 2.50 -5.82 -12.42
C GLY A 52 1.86 -7.19 -12.18
N ARG A 53 0.87 -7.58 -13.00
CA ARG A 53 0.25 -8.91 -12.96
C ARG A 53 1.27 -10.03 -13.15
N ASP A 54 2.15 -9.90 -14.16
CA ASP A 54 3.14 -10.93 -14.45
C ASP A 54 4.17 -11.06 -13.31
N ARG A 55 4.50 -9.96 -12.65
CA ARG A 55 5.37 -9.97 -11.46
C ARG A 55 4.74 -10.63 -10.26
N GLU A 56 3.46 -10.44 -10.03
CA GLU A 56 2.75 -11.15 -8.95
C GLU A 56 2.68 -12.65 -9.23
N HIS A 57 2.41 -13.06 -10.48
CA HIS A 57 2.47 -14.47 -10.87
C HIS A 57 3.87 -15.06 -10.67
N GLU A 58 4.93 -14.34 -11.10
CA GLU A 58 6.32 -14.76 -10.89
C GLU A 58 6.63 -14.96 -9.40
N TRP A 59 6.16 -14.07 -8.54
CA TRP A 59 6.30 -14.22 -7.09
C TRP A 59 5.59 -15.47 -6.59
N LEU A 60 4.33 -15.67 -6.97
CA LEU A 60 3.54 -16.84 -6.56
C LEU A 60 4.12 -18.16 -7.05
N ASP A 61 4.75 -18.17 -8.23
CA ASP A 61 5.42 -19.36 -8.77
C ASP A 61 6.69 -19.75 -7.99
N ASN A 62 7.40 -18.78 -7.49
CA ASN A 62 8.71 -18.98 -6.86
C ASN A 62 8.67 -18.96 -5.31
N MET A 63 7.57 -18.56 -4.70
CA MET A 63 7.45 -18.52 -3.24
C MET A 63 7.31 -19.91 -2.63
N GLY A 64 7.86 -20.10 -1.42
CA GLY A 64 7.59 -21.23 -0.56
C GLY A 64 6.36 -21.01 0.34
N ASP A 65 6.30 -21.74 1.47
CA ASP A 65 5.29 -21.52 2.50
C ASP A 65 5.44 -20.12 3.13
N TRP A 66 4.32 -19.56 3.58
CA TRP A 66 4.30 -18.22 4.14
C TRP A 66 4.64 -18.21 5.62
N MET A 67 5.83 -17.72 5.96
CA MET A 67 6.26 -17.56 7.36
C MET A 67 5.43 -16.46 8.04
N ILE A 68 4.65 -16.85 9.05
CA ILE A 68 3.73 -15.96 9.77
C ILE A 68 4.20 -15.56 11.17
N SER A 69 5.23 -16.18 11.72
CA SER A 69 5.70 -15.90 13.08
C SER A 69 6.90 -14.97 13.12
N LYS A 70 7.02 -14.23 14.22
CA LYS A 70 8.16 -13.37 14.55
C LYS A 70 8.49 -13.48 16.03
N LYS A 71 9.77 -13.67 16.33
CA LYS A 71 10.30 -13.74 17.71
C LYS A 71 10.46 -12.34 18.30
N ARG A 72 9.31 -11.67 18.50
CA ARG A 72 9.22 -10.33 19.10
C ARG A 72 8.24 -10.33 20.26
N PHE A 73 8.30 -9.29 21.08
CA PHE A 73 7.36 -9.14 22.20
C PHE A 73 6.04 -8.55 21.72
N TRP A 74 6.06 -7.44 20.98
CA TRP A 74 4.88 -6.74 20.53
C TRP A 74 4.50 -7.08 19.08
N GLY A 75 3.22 -7.26 18.86
CA GLY A 75 2.58 -7.56 17.59
C GLY A 75 1.32 -8.38 17.80
N LEU A 76 0.64 -8.78 16.71
CA LEU A 76 -0.47 -9.72 16.75
C LEU A 76 -0.03 -11.00 17.45
N ALA A 77 -0.63 -11.31 18.60
CA ALA A 77 -0.33 -12.55 19.31
C ALA A 77 -0.97 -13.71 18.54
N LEU A 78 -0.13 -14.57 17.94
CA LEU A 78 -0.65 -15.72 17.20
C LEU A 78 -1.48 -16.61 18.11
N PRO A 79 -2.72 -16.97 17.74
CA PRO A 79 -3.65 -17.73 18.59
C PRO A 79 -3.37 -19.24 18.50
N ILE A 80 -2.12 -19.64 18.73
CA ILE A 80 -1.65 -21.03 18.61
C ILE A 80 -1.22 -21.51 19.99
N TRP A 81 -1.82 -22.61 20.45
CA TRP A 81 -1.44 -23.31 21.68
C TRP A 81 -0.78 -24.65 21.33
N THR A 82 0.31 -24.96 22.02
CA THR A 82 1.05 -26.22 21.87
C THR A 82 0.91 -27.06 23.10
N PHE A 83 0.96 -28.40 22.91
CA PHE A 83 0.75 -29.39 23.96
C PHE A 83 1.98 -30.30 24.11
N GLU A 84 2.05 -31.05 25.21
CA GLU A 84 3.22 -31.89 25.54
C GLU A 84 3.44 -33.05 24.55
N ASP A 85 2.42 -33.49 23.85
CA ASP A 85 2.51 -34.51 22.80
C ASP A 85 3.01 -33.98 21.44
N GLY A 86 3.34 -32.68 21.35
CA GLY A 86 3.77 -32.00 20.13
C GLY A 86 2.63 -31.55 19.22
N SER A 87 1.38 -31.80 19.60
CA SER A 87 0.22 -31.27 18.88
C SER A 87 0.04 -29.78 19.11
N PHE A 88 -0.77 -29.15 18.27
CA PHE A 88 -1.14 -27.73 18.43
C PHE A 88 -2.61 -27.52 18.10
N PHE A 89 -3.16 -26.43 18.62
CA PHE A 89 -4.52 -25.96 18.32
C PHE A 89 -4.53 -24.47 18.04
N VAL A 90 -5.27 -24.07 17.00
CA VAL A 90 -5.44 -22.69 16.60
C VAL A 90 -6.82 -22.22 17.03
N VAL A 91 -6.89 -21.26 17.92
CA VAL A 91 -8.14 -20.70 18.43
C VAL A 91 -8.68 -19.65 17.46
N GLY A 92 -9.91 -19.84 16.98
CA GLY A 92 -10.52 -19.01 15.94
C GLY A 92 -11.24 -17.77 16.46
N SER A 93 -11.60 -17.72 17.75
CA SER A 93 -12.31 -16.57 18.32
C SER A 93 -12.05 -16.37 19.81
N LYS A 94 -12.44 -15.20 20.30
CA LYS A 94 -12.34 -14.89 21.75
C LYS A 94 -13.34 -15.71 22.57
N ASP A 95 -14.49 -16.02 22.00
CA ASP A 95 -15.51 -16.85 22.67
C ASP A 95 -15.03 -18.33 22.77
N GLU A 96 -14.51 -18.87 21.71
CA GLU A 96 -13.86 -20.19 21.73
C GLU A 96 -12.70 -20.24 22.72
N LEU A 97 -11.86 -19.19 22.77
CA LEU A 97 -10.77 -19.10 23.74
C LEU A 97 -11.32 -19.17 25.18
N LYS A 98 -12.45 -18.49 25.45
CA LYS A 98 -13.10 -18.50 26.76
C LYS A 98 -13.59 -19.90 27.14
N GLU A 99 -14.21 -20.59 26.21
CA GLU A 99 -14.73 -21.94 26.40
C GLU A 99 -13.61 -22.99 26.69
N LEU A 100 -12.48 -22.84 26.01
CA LEU A 100 -11.35 -23.76 26.12
C LEU A 100 -10.42 -23.40 27.30
N ALA A 101 -10.49 -22.18 27.84
CA ALA A 101 -9.59 -21.70 28.88
C ALA A 101 -9.80 -22.48 30.20
N VAL A 102 -8.71 -22.98 30.78
CA VAL A 102 -8.69 -23.63 32.09
C VAL A 102 -7.93 -22.82 33.14
N GLU A 103 -7.08 -21.89 32.71
CA GLU A 103 -6.34 -20.98 33.58
C GLU A 103 -6.17 -19.61 32.88
N GLY A 104 -6.02 -18.54 33.66
CA GLY A 104 -5.61 -17.23 33.21
C GLY A 104 -6.69 -16.35 32.55
N TRP A 105 -7.94 -16.85 32.45
CA TRP A 105 -9.02 -16.07 31.83
C TRP A 105 -9.32 -14.81 32.61
N ASP A 106 -9.45 -14.88 33.93
CA ASP A 106 -9.81 -13.74 34.79
C ASP A 106 -8.79 -12.58 34.70
N GLU A 107 -7.51 -12.92 34.44
CA GLU A 107 -6.47 -11.93 34.24
C GLU A 107 -6.45 -11.35 32.82
N PHE A 108 -6.99 -12.10 31.86
CA PHE A 108 -7.10 -11.68 30.47
C PHE A 108 -8.37 -10.89 30.19
N GLU A 109 -9.48 -11.21 30.85
CA GLU A 109 -10.79 -10.59 30.59
C GLU A 109 -10.72 -9.07 30.80
N GLY A 110 -11.20 -8.31 29.81
CA GLY A 110 -11.10 -6.84 29.79
C GLY A 110 -9.80 -6.27 29.23
N ASN A 111 -8.80 -7.09 29.00
CA ASN A 111 -7.54 -6.70 28.40
C ASN A 111 -7.52 -6.95 26.89
N THR A 112 -6.53 -6.33 26.21
CA THR A 112 -6.27 -6.54 24.77
C THR A 112 -5.71 -7.96 24.53
N PRO A 113 -5.99 -8.58 23.37
CA PRO A 113 -5.49 -9.91 23.02
C PRO A 113 -3.99 -9.90 22.63
N HIS A 114 -3.20 -9.03 23.25
CA HIS A 114 -1.77 -8.94 23.07
C HIS A 114 -1.02 -9.53 24.25
N ARG A 115 0.26 -9.73 24.07
CA ARG A 115 1.19 -10.04 25.15
C ARG A 115 1.30 -8.86 26.12
N PRO A 116 1.41 -9.06 27.43
CA PRO A 116 1.57 -10.36 28.12
C PRO A 116 0.25 -11.04 28.49
N TRP A 117 -0.90 -10.41 28.26
CA TRP A 117 -2.19 -10.87 28.79
C TRP A 117 -2.61 -12.23 28.26
N ILE A 118 -2.58 -12.41 26.93
CA ILE A 118 -2.98 -13.68 26.29
C ILE A 118 -2.03 -14.84 26.65
N ASP A 119 -0.77 -14.55 26.99
CA ASP A 119 0.21 -15.59 27.36
C ASP A 119 -0.12 -16.29 28.68
N LYS A 120 -1.03 -15.73 29.49
CA LYS A 120 -1.47 -16.29 30.77
C LYS A 120 -2.50 -17.39 30.60
N ILE A 121 -3.15 -17.46 29.44
CA ILE A 121 -4.23 -18.39 29.19
C ILE A 121 -3.66 -19.76 28.83
N LYS A 122 -4.06 -20.77 29.60
CA LYS A 122 -3.92 -22.17 29.24
C LYS A 122 -5.24 -22.72 28.76
N ILE A 123 -5.23 -23.52 27.70
CA ILE A 123 -6.42 -24.13 27.16
C ILE A 123 -6.36 -25.67 27.29
N LYS A 124 -7.54 -26.29 27.30
CA LYS A 124 -7.68 -27.74 27.18
C LYS A 124 -7.95 -28.07 25.71
N HIS A 125 -7.14 -28.95 25.15
CA HIS A 125 -7.35 -29.44 23.80
C HIS A 125 -8.70 -30.15 23.67
N PRO A 126 -9.56 -29.78 22.70
CA PRO A 126 -10.92 -30.30 22.63
C PRO A 126 -10.99 -31.82 22.43
N GLU A 127 -10.02 -32.44 21.75
CA GLU A 127 -10.00 -33.86 21.46
C GLU A 127 -9.17 -34.68 22.50
N SER A 128 -7.92 -34.27 22.73
CA SER A 128 -7.01 -35.02 23.59
C SER A 128 -7.19 -34.73 25.07
N GLY A 129 -7.79 -33.62 25.44
CA GLY A 129 -7.95 -33.17 26.81
C GLY A 129 -6.66 -32.67 27.48
N LEU A 130 -5.52 -32.64 26.75
CA LEU A 130 -4.26 -32.11 27.24
C LEU A 130 -4.34 -30.62 27.49
N ILE A 131 -3.55 -30.11 28.44
CA ILE A 131 -3.46 -28.69 28.73
C ILE A 131 -2.27 -28.09 27.97
N GLY A 132 -2.53 -27.06 27.21
CA GLY A 132 -1.51 -26.39 26.40
C GLY A 132 -1.29 -24.93 26.78
N THR A 133 -0.15 -24.39 26.35
CA THR A 133 0.25 -23.02 26.51
C THR A 133 0.42 -22.36 25.14
N ARG A 134 0.14 -21.05 25.06
CA ARG A 134 0.31 -20.30 23.83
C ARG A 134 1.79 -20.19 23.46
N ILE A 135 2.10 -20.26 22.17
CA ILE A 135 3.43 -19.94 21.66
C ILE A 135 3.78 -18.47 21.97
N LYS A 136 5.06 -18.18 22.19
CA LYS A 136 5.49 -16.80 22.52
C LYS A 136 5.59 -15.88 21.32
N ASP A 137 5.50 -16.43 20.12
CA ASP A 137 5.69 -15.67 18.89
C ASP A 137 4.50 -14.73 18.61
N VAL A 138 4.79 -13.67 17.89
CA VAL A 138 3.79 -12.73 17.35
C VAL A 138 3.72 -12.86 15.83
N GLY A 139 2.62 -12.40 15.26
CA GLY A 139 2.38 -12.48 13.81
C GLY A 139 3.30 -11.58 13.00
N ASN A 140 3.53 -11.98 11.77
CA ASN A 140 4.13 -11.15 10.76
C ASN A 140 3.23 -9.93 10.51
N PRO A 141 3.74 -8.68 10.46
CA PRO A 141 2.93 -7.48 10.21
C PRO A 141 2.13 -7.52 8.90
N TRP A 142 2.60 -8.27 7.91
CA TRP A 142 1.85 -8.43 6.66
C TRP A 142 0.61 -9.31 6.79
N LEU A 143 0.56 -10.17 7.79
CA LEU A 143 -0.67 -10.88 8.14
C LEU A 143 -1.76 -9.91 8.61
N ASP A 144 -1.40 -8.95 9.48
CA ASP A 144 -2.30 -7.86 9.91
C ASP A 144 -2.73 -7.00 8.73
N ALA A 145 -1.79 -6.62 7.87
CA ALA A 145 -2.05 -5.78 6.72
C ALA A 145 -2.96 -6.47 5.68
N GLY A 146 -2.81 -7.78 5.50
CA GLY A 146 -3.63 -8.57 4.58
C GLY A 146 -5.08 -8.73 5.02
N ILE A 147 -5.35 -8.69 6.33
CA ILE A 147 -6.70 -8.88 6.87
C ILE A 147 -7.52 -7.58 6.98
N VAL A 148 -6.93 -6.42 6.65
CA VAL A 148 -7.57 -5.10 6.80
C VAL A 148 -8.97 -5.03 6.16
N PRO A 149 -9.24 -5.51 4.93
CA PRO A 149 -10.57 -5.46 4.33
C PRO A 149 -11.63 -6.25 5.12
N PHE A 150 -11.21 -7.20 5.93
CA PHE A 150 -12.08 -8.06 6.72
C PHE A 150 -12.22 -7.57 8.15
N SER A 151 -11.14 -7.10 8.77
CA SER A 151 -11.13 -6.67 10.17
C SER A 151 -11.75 -5.29 10.39
N THR A 152 -11.66 -4.38 9.41
CA THR A 152 -12.11 -2.98 9.55
C THR A 152 -13.51 -2.71 9.00
N LEU A 153 -14.00 -3.53 8.08
CA LEU A 153 -15.27 -3.33 7.37
C LEU A 153 -16.41 -4.21 7.92
N LYS A 154 -16.31 -4.70 9.14
CA LYS A 154 -17.36 -5.49 9.84
C LYS A 154 -17.66 -6.85 9.20
N TYR A 155 -16.70 -7.50 8.58
CA TYR A 155 -16.87 -8.79 7.91
C TYR A 155 -17.65 -9.83 8.73
N ASN A 156 -17.32 -10.00 10.02
CA ASN A 156 -17.95 -10.97 10.91
C ASN A 156 -19.25 -10.46 11.57
N THR A 157 -19.52 -9.16 11.56
CA THR A 157 -20.61 -8.55 12.34
C THR A 157 -21.71 -7.91 11.50
N ASP A 158 -21.40 -7.48 10.27
CA ASP A 158 -22.35 -6.88 9.33
C ASP A 158 -21.92 -7.16 7.88
N ARG A 159 -22.23 -8.35 7.40
CA ARG A 159 -21.88 -8.80 6.04
C ARG A 159 -22.49 -7.93 4.94
N LYS A 160 -23.66 -7.32 5.19
CA LYS A 160 -24.30 -6.44 4.23
C LYS A 160 -23.47 -5.16 4.04
N TYR A 161 -23.11 -4.52 5.15
CA TYR A 161 -22.24 -3.35 5.10
C TYR A 161 -20.90 -3.69 4.45
N TRP A 162 -20.28 -4.81 4.83
CA TRP A 162 -19.01 -5.25 4.24
C TRP A 162 -19.10 -5.39 2.71
N SER A 163 -20.16 -6.01 2.19
CA SER A 163 -20.34 -6.24 0.75
C SER A 163 -20.55 -4.95 -0.07
N GLU A 164 -20.90 -3.83 0.56
CA GLU A 164 -21.01 -2.54 -0.11
C GLU A 164 -19.62 -1.91 -0.38
N TRP A 165 -18.58 -2.35 0.36
CA TRP A 165 -17.23 -1.81 0.30
C TRP A 165 -16.18 -2.79 -0.25
N PHE A 166 -16.52 -4.05 -0.33
CA PHE A 166 -15.64 -5.09 -0.85
C PHE A 166 -16.15 -5.65 -2.18
N PRO A 167 -15.27 -5.85 -3.18
CA PRO A 167 -13.84 -5.50 -3.20
C PRO A 167 -13.61 -3.99 -3.24
N GLY A 168 -12.44 -3.54 -2.78
CA GLY A 168 -12.02 -2.14 -2.88
C GLY A 168 -11.98 -1.67 -4.34
N ASP A 169 -12.32 -0.41 -4.61
CA ASP A 169 -12.30 0.08 -5.99
C ASP A 169 -10.86 0.31 -6.49
N PHE A 170 -9.97 0.78 -5.61
CA PHE A 170 -8.63 1.21 -5.99
C PHE A 170 -7.63 1.02 -4.86
N VAL A 171 -6.46 0.46 -5.20
CA VAL A 171 -5.30 0.34 -4.31
C VAL A 171 -4.08 0.92 -5.01
N THR A 172 -3.26 1.64 -4.28
CA THR A 172 -1.99 2.16 -4.79
C THR A 172 -0.88 2.01 -3.77
N GLU A 173 0.28 1.56 -4.22
CA GLU A 173 1.49 1.44 -3.43
C GLU A 173 2.71 1.25 -4.35
N CYS A 174 3.90 1.31 -3.74
CA CYS A 174 5.17 1.14 -4.42
C CYS A 174 5.40 -0.30 -4.89
N PHE A 175 5.56 -0.51 -6.18
CA PHE A 175 5.78 -1.84 -6.76
C PHE A 175 7.04 -2.57 -6.24
N PRO A 176 8.21 -1.98 -6.12
CA PRO A 176 9.43 -2.74 -5.83
C PRO A 176 9.43 -3.63 -4.60
N GLY A 177 8.50 -3.48 -3.67
CA GLY A 177 8.47 -4.31 -2.47
C GLY A 177 7.16 -5.04 -2.21
N GLN A 178 6.07 -4.60 -2.82
CA GLN A 178 4.72 -4.98 -2.38
C GLN A 178 4.19 -6.28 -2.98
N PHE A 179 4.77 -6.78 -4.08
CA PHE A 179 4.45 -8.08 -4.65
C PHE A 179 4.59 -9.23 -3.65
N ARG A 180 5.55 -9.16 -2.74
CA ARG A 180 5.80 -10.16 -1.69
C ARG A 180 5.42 -9.68 -0.29
N ASN A 181 4.78 -8.53 -0.19
CA ASN A 181 4.38 -7.93 1.08
C ASN A 181 2.87 -7.69 1.12
N TRP A 182 2.42 -6.45 0.91
CA TRP A 182 1.03 -6.09 1.11
C TRP A 182 0.09 -6.63 0.02
N PHE A 183 0.48 -6.54 -1.25
CA PHE A 183 -0.35 -7.10 -2.33
C PHE A 183 -0.54 -8.59 -2.13
N TYR A 184 0.55 -9.32 -1.95
CA TYR A 184 0.51 -10.75 -1.66
C TYR A 184 -0.38 -11.08 -0.46
N SER A 185 -0.23 -10.37 0.66
CA SER A 185 -1.01 -10.66 1.87
C SER A 185 -2.50 -10.37 1.71
N LEU A 186 -2.87 -9.29 1.01
CA LEU A 186 -4.27 -9.00 0.64
C LEU A 186 -4.85 -10.10 -0.25
N LEU A 187 -4.11 -10.50 -1.28
CA LEU A 187 -4.50 -11.56 -2.22
C LEU A 187 -4.67 -12.90 -1.51
N ALA A 188 -3.70 -13.29 -0.66
CA ALA A 188 -3.75 -14.54 0.07
C ALA A 188 -4.96 -14.60 1.02
N MET A 189 -5.19 -13.54 1.81
CA MET A 189 -6.35 -13.48 2.71
C MET A 189 -7.67 -13.50 1.95
N SER A 190 -7.77 -12.76 0.85
CA SER A 190 -8.98 -12.69 0.05
C SER A 190 -9.28 -14.01 -0.68
N ALA A 191 -8.26 -14.66 -1.21
CA ALA A 191 -8.40 -15.95 -1.86
C ALA A 191 -8.90 -17.03 -0.90
N GLU A 192 -8.45 -17.02 0.37
CA GLU A 192 -8.87 -18.01 1.35
C GLU A 192 -10.25 -17.71 1.95
N LEU A 193 -10.55 -16.44 2.25
CA LEU A 193 -11.79 -16.06 2.91
C LEU A 193 -12.99 -15.93 1.97
N GLU A 194 -12.78 -15.45 0.74
CA GLU A 194 -13.87 -15.13 -0.21
C GLU A 194 -13.68 -15.76 -1.60
N GLY A 195 -12.49 -16.21 -1.96
CA GLY A 195 -12.19 -16.73 -3.29
C GLY A 195 -12.28 -15.71 -4.42
N SER A 196 -12.18 -14.41 -4.09
CA SER A 196 -12.30 -13.29 -5.03
C SER A 196 -11.21 -12.25 -4.82
N ALA A 197 -10.96 -11.38 -5.82
CA ALA A 197 -9.98 -10.32 -5.71
C ALA A 197 -10.34 -9.30 -4.62
N PRO A 198 -9.37 -8.83 -3.82
CA PRO A 198 -9.64 -7.88 -2.72
C PRO A 198 -9.87 -6.45 -3.20
N PHE A 199 -9.51 -6.14 -4.43
CA PHE A 199 -9.67 -4.82 -5.08
C PHE A 199 -9.78 -5.00 -6.60
N LYS A 200 -10.35 -3.97 -7.25
CA LYS A 200 -10.60 -3.98 -8.71
C LYS A 200 -9.40 -3.48 -9.51
N THR A 201 -8.78 -2.37 -9.06
CA THR A 201 -7.68 -1.71 -9.76
C THR A 201 -6.51 -1.51 -8.81
N LEU A 202 -5.30 -1.82 -9.27
CA LEU A 202 -4.07 -1.55 -8.56
C LEU A 202 -3.16 -0.65 -9.42
N LEU A 203 -2.84 0.54 -8.89
CA LEU A 203 -1.84 1.40 -9.47
C LEU A 203 -0.54 1.26 -8.68
N GLY A 204 0.45 0.66 -9.32
CA GLY A 204 1.79 0.55 -8.77
C GLY A 204 2.68 1.68 -9.24
N HIS A 205 3.48 2.22 -8.34
CA HIS A 205 4.43 3.27 -8.66
C HIS A 205 5.85 2.91 -8.20
N ALA A 206 6.84 3.58 -8.78
CA ALA A 206 8.22 3.47 -8.35
C ALA A 206 8.49 4.26 -7.06
N LEU A 207 9.74 4.33 -6.63
CA LEU A 207 10.14 4.94 -5.36
C LEU A 207 10.20 6.47 -5.45
N VAL A 208 10.05 7.11 -4.29
CA VAL A 208 10.43 8.51 -4.10
C VAL A 208 11.88 8.55 -3.59
N LYS A 209 12.73 9.22 -4.34
CA LYS A 209 14.17 9.41 -4.06
C LYS A 209 14.46 10.88 -3.76
N ASP A 210 15.61 11.19 -3.17
CA ASP A 210 16.07 12.57 -3.11
C ASP A 210 16.36 13.14 -4.53
N GLU A 211 16.60 14.42 -4.65
CA GLU A 211 16.85 15.08 -5.94
C GLU A 211 18.11 14.58 -6.67
N ASN A 212 18.98 13.83 -5.98
CA ASN A 212 20.16 13.20 -6.54
C ASN A 212 19.98 11.72 -6.86
N GLY A 213 18.74 11.18 -6.69
CA GLY A 213 18.41 9.79 -6.97
C GLY A 213 18.79 8.80 -5.87
N ARG A 214 19.12 9.27 -4.65
CA ARG A 214 19.45 8.42 -3.51
C ARG A 214 18.20 8.14 -2.68
N ASP A 215 18.21 7.04 -1.96
CA ASP A 215 17.16 6.77 -0.96
C ASP A 215 17.16 7.83 0.13
N MET A 216 15.98 8.25 0.56
CA MET A 216 15.84 9.20 1.66
C MET A 216 15.84 8.46 2.99
N HIS A 217 16.83 8.76 3.83
CA HIS A 217 16.92 8.22 5.19
C HIS A 217 17.15 9.35 6.22
N LYS A 218 16.44 9.25 7.33
CA LYS A 218 16.60 10.20 8.46
C LYS A 218 18.04 10.27 8.95
N SER A 219 18.70 9.11 9.06
CA SER A 219 20.08 9.00 9.52
C SER A 219 21.12 9.58 8.56
N TRP A 220 20.76 9.76 7.28
CA TRP A 220 21.63 10.36 6.25
C TRP A 220 21.43 11.86 6.13
N GLY A 221 20.40 12.41 6.80
CA GLY A 221 20.10 13.85 6.75
C GLY A 221 19.52 14.36 5.43
N ASN A 222 19.16 13.46 4.50
CA ASN A 222 18.58 13.79 3.19
C ASN A 222 17.06 13.59 3.12
N ALA A 223 16.42 13.18 4.21
CA ALA A 223 14.96 13.09 4.29
C ALA A 223 14.34 14.46 4.48
N ILE A 224 13.44 14.84 3.60
CA ILE A 224 12.66 16.09 3.72
C ILE A 224 11.35 15.75 4.44
N TRP A 225 11.09 16.44 5.55
CA TRP A 225 9.86 16.29 6.31
C TRP A 225 8.70 16.97 5.59
N PHE A 226 7.49 16.42 5.78
CA PHE A 226 6.29 16.95 5.13
C PHE A 226 6.05 18.43 5.45
N ASP A 227 6.14 18.82 6.72
CA ASP A 227 5.91 20.20 7.14
C ASP A 227 6.94 21.15 6.53
N ASP A 228 8.21 20.77 6.51
CA ASP A 228 9.26 21.53 5.84
C ASP A 228 9.02 21.67 4.33
N ALA A 229 8.58 20.62 3.68
CA ALA A 229 8.25 20.64 2.27
C ALA A 229 7.02 21.54 2.01
N ALA A 230 5.97 21.38 2.81
CA ALA A 230 4.74 22.17 2.68
C ALA A 230 5.01 23.68 2.81
N GLU A 231 5.83 24.07 3.80
CA GLU A 231 6.20 25.48 4.00
C GLU A 231 7.14 26.04 2.92
N LYS A 232 8.15 25.27 2.52
CA LYS A 232 9.19 25.77 1.60
C LYS A 232 8.83 25.60 0.12
N MET A 233 8.20 24.51 -0.25
CA MET A 233 7.80 24.21 -1.63
C MET A 233 6.39 24.71 -1.93
N GLY A 234 5.47 24.53 -0.98
CA GLY A 234 4.04 24.67 -1.15
C GLY A 234 3.36 23.36 -1.56
N VAL A 235 2.19 23.09 -0.99
CA VAL A 235 1.45 21.84 -1.20
C VAL A 235 1.02 21.67 -2.67
N ASP A 236 0.63 22.74 -3.35
CA ASP A 236 0.24 22.67 -4.76
C ASP A 236 1.42 22.30 -5.66
N VAL A 237 2.62 22.79 -5.36
CA VAL A 237 3.84 22.40 -6.06
C VAL A 237 4.13 20.92 -5.86
N MET A 238 4.02 20.42 -4.62
CA MET A 238 4.21 19.00 -4.30
C MET A 238 3.20 18.13 -5.06
N ARG A 239 1.92 18.46 -5.01
CA ARG A 239 0.85 17.74 -5.74
C ARG A 239 1.11 17.72 -7.24
N TRP A 240 1.56 18.84 -7.80
CA TRP A 240 1.92 18.91 -9.22
C TRP A 240 3.10 18.00 -9.57
N MET A 241 4.15 17.98 -8.73
CA MET A 241 5.31 17.09 -8.92
C MET A 241 4.86 15.61 -8.97
N TYR A 242 4.04 15.19 -8.01
CA TYR A 242 3.51 13.82 -7.98
C TYR A 242 2.63 13.52 -9.21
N SER A 243 1.81 14.46 -9.63
CA SER A 243 0.92 14.28 -10.78
C SER A 243 1.64 14.23 -12.13
N LEU A 244 2.81 14.86 -12.25
CA LEU A 244 3.65 14.80 -13.46
C LEU A 244 4.46 13.50 -13.58
N GLN A 245 4.62 12.79 -12.47
CA GLN A 245 5.53 11.66 -12.38
C GLN A 245 5.07 10.50 -13.27
N ASN A 246 5.98 9.99 -14.11
CA ASN A 246 5.80 8.68 -14.69
C ASN A 246 5.85 7.62 -13.58
N ILE A 247 4.74 6.92 -13.39
CA ILE A 247 4.59 5.95 -12.31
C ILE A 247 5.65 4.84 -12.32
N GLU A 248 6.23 4.52 -13.48
CA GLU A 248 7.24 3.48 -13.66
C GLU A 248 8.68 3.97 -13.36
N GLN A 249 8.86 5.23 -13.06
CA GLN A 249 10.16 5.84 -12.76
C GLN A 249 10.18 6.44 -11.35
N ASN A 250 11.36 6.45 -10.73
CA ASN A 250 11.51 7.07 -9.43
C ASN A 250 11.25 8.58 -9.49
N LEU A 251 10.45 9.08 -8.55
CA LEU A 251 10.27 10.52 -8.37
C LEU A 251 11.52 11.10 -7.68
N LEU A 252 12.13 12.07 -8.32
CA LEU A 252 13.20 12.87 -7.72
C LEU A 252 12.57 14.02 -6.92
N PHE A 253 12.55 13.89 -5.60
CA PHE A 253 11.91 14.83 -4.70
C PHE A 253 12.94 15.72 -4.03
N GLY A 254 12.82 17.03 -4.23
CA GLY A 254 13.73 18.02 -3.67
C GLY A 254 13.34 19.45 -4.04
N TYR A 255 14.06 20.41 -3.52
CA TYR A 255 13.76 21.82 -3.72
C TYR A 255 14.05 22.30 -5.15
N GLY A 256 15.08 21.73 -5.80
CA GLY A 256 15.40 22.03 -7.19
C GLY A 256 14.25 21.70 -8.16
N PRO A 257 13.79 20.44 -8.22
CA PRO A 257 12.61 20.06 -9.02
C PRO A 257 11.34 20.83 -8.65
N ALA A 258 11.15 21.16 -7.36
CA ALA A 258 10.01 21.94 -6.89
C ALA A 258 10.01 23.36 -7.46
N ASP A 259 11.16 24.01 -7.57
CA ASP A 259 11.28 25.37 -8.14
C ASP A 259 10.92 25.41 -9.63
N GLU A 260 11.23 24.37 -10.39
CA GLU A 260 10.82 24.28 -11.80
C GLU A 260 9.29 24.18 -11.96
N VAL A 261 8.63 23.39 -11.09
CA VAL A 261 7.16 23.31 -11.05
C VAL A 261 6.55 24.63 -10.61
N ARG A 262 7.13 25.29 -9.59
CA ARG A 262 6.66 26.58 -9.09
C ARG A 262 6.61 27.63 -10.19
N LYS A 263 7.61 27.69 -11.06
CA LYS A 263 7.64 28.62 -12.20
C LYS A 263 6.44 28.43 -13.13
N LYS A 264 6.05 27.17 -13.41
CA LYS A 264 4.86 26.87 -14.23
C LYS A 264 3.57 27.32 -13.54
N LEU A 265 3.42 27.05 -12.25
CA LEU A 265 2.24 27.49 -11.48
C LEU A 265 2.14 29.01 -11.39
N ILE A 266 3.26 29.72 -11.23
CA ILE A 266 3.28 31.19 -11.26
C ILE A 266 2.84 31.73 -12.63
N THR A 267 3.25 31.08 -13.71
CA THR A 267 2.80 31.48 -15.05
C THR A 267 1.29 31.33 -15.18
N LEU A 268 0.73 30.20 -14.77
CA LEU A 268 -0.73 29.98 -14.76
C LEU A 268 -1.45 31.04 -13.91
N TRP A 269 -0.93 31.30 -12.70
CA TRP A 269 -1.48 32.30 -11.80
C TRP A 269 -1.46 33.70 -12.42
N ASN A 270 -0.39 34.07 -13.11
CA ASN A 270 -0.25 35.36 -13.75
C ASN A 270 -1.27 35.52 -14.89
N VAL A 271 -1.52 34.48 -15.69
CA VAL A 271 -2.56 34.51 -16.75
C VAL A 271 -3.94 34.72 -16.13
N TYR A 272 -4.25 33.97 -15.08
CA TYR A 272 -5.53 34.12 -14.37
C TYR A 272 -5.67 35.51 -13.72
N SER A 273 -4.64 36.01 -13.05
CA SER A 273 -4.64 37.32 -12.38
C SER A 273 -4.78 38.46 -13.37
N PHE A 274 -4.12 38.36 -14.51
CA PHE A 274 -4.27 39.32 -15.60
C PHE A 274 -5.74 39.38 -16.06
N TYR A 275 -6.32 38.24 -16.39
CA TYR A 275 -7.72 38.17 -16.80
C TYR A 275 -8.65 38.72 -15.71
N ALA A 276 -8.52 38.29 -14.48
CA ALA A 276 -9.41 38.69 -13.38
C ALA A 276 -9.33 40.20 -13.11
N THR A 277 -8.12 40.77 -13.16
CA THR A 277 -7.92 42.22 -12.95
C THR A 277 -8.62 43.04 -14.01
N TYR A 278 -8.40 42.74 -15.29
CA TYR A 278 -8.98 43.56 -16.37
C TYR A 278 -10.47 43.28 -16.55
N ALA A 279 -10.93 42.05 -16.36
CA ALA A 279 -12.36 41.77 -16.36
C ALA A 279 -13.11 42.56 -15.26
N ALA A 280 -12.49 42.70 -14.08
CA ALA A 280 -13.07 43.52 -13.00
C ALA A 280 -13.09 45.01 -13.34
N VAL A 281 -12.02 45.56 -13.96
CA VAL A 281 -11.94 46.95 -14.37
C VAL A 281 -13.00 47.27 -15.43
N ASP A 282 -13.19 46.38 -16.41
CA ASP A 282 -14.11 46.58 -17.52
C ASP A 282 -15.55 46.17 -17.17
N GLY A 283 -15.81 45.66 -15.97
CA GLY A 283 -17.12 45.13 -15.56
C GLY A 283 -17.57 43.91 -16.40
N PHE A 284 -16.61 43.19 -16.98
CA PHE A 284 -16.88 42.03 -17.83
C PHE A 284 -17.33 40.84 -17.02
N SER A 285 -18.40 40.17 -17.45
CA SER A 285 -18.86 38.90 -16.91
C SER A 285 -19.04 37.90 -18.04
N PRO A 286 -18.43 36.70 -17.94
CA PRO A 286 -18.59 35.65 -18.95
C PRO A 286 -20.05 35.24 -19.17
N SER A 287 -20.87 35.25 -18.11
CA SER A 287 -22.29 34.89 -18.18
C SER A 287 -23.13 35.86 -19.03
N SER A 288 -22.69 37.10 -19.11
CA SER A 288 -23.34 38.17 -19.90
C SER A 288 -22.84 38.26 -21.34
N HIS A 289 -21.77 37.54 -21.65
CA HIS A 289 -21.11 37.56 -22.95
C HIS A 289 -20.83 36.15 -23.42
N PRO A 290 -21.86 35.45 -23.93
CA PRO A 290 -21.68 34.09 -24.43
C PRO A 290 -20.68 34.07 -25.60
N LEU A 291 -19.90 32.99 -25.65
CA LEU A 291 -18.86 32.80 -26.64
C LEU A 291 -19.50 32.38 -27.98
N GLU A 292 -19.47 33.28 -28.98
CA GLU A 292 -19.94 32.99 -30.34
C GLU A 292 -18.75 32.56 -31.21
N LEU A 293 -18.63 31.22 -31.41
CA LEU A 293 -17.48 30.63 -32.10
C LEU A 293 -17.22 31.16 -33.51
N ASN A 294 -18.28 31.58 -34.19
CA ASN A 294 -18.19 32.12 -35.56
C ASN A 294 -17.61 33.53 -35.63
N GLU A 295 -17.65 34.24 -34.53
CA GLU A 295 -17.16 35.63 -34.44
C GLU A 295 -15.67 35.69 -34.01
N LEU A 296 -15.12 34.54 -33.55
CA LEU A 296 -13.76 34.47 -33.11
C LEU A 296 -12.75 34.53 -34.26
N ASN A 297 -11.64 35.21 -34.04
CA ASN A 297 -10.51 35.13 -34.95
C ASN A 297 -9.84 33.75 -34.91
N ILE A 298 -8.89 33.47 -35.79
CA ILE A 298 -8.30 32.15 -35.97
C ILE A 298 -7.53 31.70 -34.73
N LEU A 299 -6.86 32.58 -34.00
CA LEU A 299 -6.10 32.26 -32.79
C LEU A 299 -7.04 31.92 -31.62
N ASP A 300 -8.13 32.69 -31.47
CA ASP A 300 -9.11 32.43 -30.42
C ASP A 300 -9.80 31.08 -30.63
N ARG A 301 -10.19 30.77 -31.88
CA ARG A 301 -10.73 29.45 -32.23
C ARG A 301 -9.74 28.34 -31.96
N TRP A 302 -8.46 28.57 -32.24
CA TRP A 302 -7.40 27.58 -31.95
C TRP A 302 -7.27 27.34 -30.46
N VAL A 303 -7.23 28.38 -29.61
CA VAL A 303 -7.14 28.23 -28.13
C VAL A 303 -8.35 27.50 -27.59
N VAL A 304 -9.58 27.88 -28.03
CA VAL A 304 -10.80 27.17 -27.61
C VAL A 304 -10.74 25.69 -27.98
N ALA A 305 -10.37 25.38 -29.22
CA ALA A 305 -10.25 24.03 -29.69
C ALA A 305 -9.21 23.23 -28.87
N LYS A 306 -8.04 23.81 -28.61
CA LYS A 306 -6.99 23.21 -27.76
C LYS A 306 -7.49 22.96 -26.33
N THR A 307 -8.23 23.90 -25.76
CA THR A 307 -8.81 23.76 -24.42
C THR A 307 -9.80 22.61 -24.36
N HIS A 308 -10.66 22.45 -25.36
CA HIS A 308 -11.60 21.34 -25.44
C HIS A 308 -10.90 19.98 -25.58
N VAL A 309 -9.85 19.87 -26.39
CA VAL A 309 -9.02 18.66 -26.51
C VAL A 309 -8.37 18.35 -25.17
N PHE A 310 -7.76 19.34 -24.53
CA PHE A 310 -7.13 19.22 -23.22
C PHE A 310 -8.12 18.70 -22.15
N ILE A 311 -9.34 19.26 -22.09
CA ILE A 311 -10.38 18.79 -21.15
C ILE A 311 -10.79 17.35 -21.45
N LYS A 312 -10.98 17.00 -22.74
CA LYS A 312 -11.34 15.64 -23.14
C LYS A 312 -10.28 14.63 -22.74
N ASP A 313 -9.03 14.92 -23.10
CA ASP A 313 -7.90 14.02 -22.82
C ASP A 313 -7.65 13.91 -21.31
N GLY A 314 -7.83 15.01 -20.58
CA GLY A 314 -7.75 15.03 -19.12
C GLY A 314 -8.78 14.12 -18.46
N ARG A 315 -10.03 14.13 -18.90
CA ARG A 315 -11.08 13.25 -18.40
C ARG A 315 -10.73 11.78 -18.61
N ILE A 316 -10.31 11.42 -19.84
CA ILE A 316 -9.92 10.05 -20.18
C ILE A 316 -8.75 9.59 -19.29
N SER A 317 -7.71 10.41 -19.18
CA SER A 317 -6.53 10.08 -18.37
C SER A 317 -6.86 9.93 -16.88
N MET A 318 -7.75 10.78 -16.35
CA MET A 318 -8.19 10.68 -14.96
C MET A 318 -9.03 9.42 -14.70
N GLU A 319 -9.90 9.04 -15.61
CA GLU A 319 -10.69 7.81 -15.52
C GLU A 319 -9.81 6.56 -15.57
N GLN A 320 -8.68 6.63 -16.26
CA GLN A 320 -7.68 5.56 -16.36
C GLN A 320 -6.61 5.61 -15.26
N PHE A 321 -6.74 6.48 -14.28
CA PHE A 321 -5.73 6.72 -13.23
C PHE A 321 -4.33 7.11 -13.77
N ARG A 322 -4.25 7.61 -15.01
CA ARG A 322 -3.01 8.01 -15.69
C ARG A 322 -2.87 9.53 -15.78
N VAL A 323 -2.97 10.18 -14.62
CA VAL A 323 -2.86 11.66 -14.52
C VAL A 323 -1.52 12.17 -15.06
N ASP A 324 -0.47 11.35 -15.00
CA ASP A 324 0.86 11.67 -15.55
C ASP A 324 0.85 11.96 -17.05
N ILE A 325 0.00 11.29 -17.81
CA ILE A 325 -0.15 11.52 -19.26
C ILE A 325 -0.80 12.88 -19.51
N PHE A 326 -1.86 13.18 -18.80
CA PHE A 326 -2.57 14.45 -18.91
C PHE A 326 -1.67 15.63 -18.51
N MET A 327 -1.00 15.56 -17.37
CA MET A 327 -0.17 16.63 -16.84
C MET A 327 1.03 16.99 -17.72
N LYS A 328 1.49 16.08 -18.57
CA LYS A 328 2.54 16.37 -19.57
C LYS A 328 2.07 17.23 -20.72
N SER A 329 0.77 17.25 -20.99
CA SER A 329 0.16 18.07 -22.04
C SER A 329 -0.19 19.50 -21.58
N PHE A 330 -0.15 19.73 -20.28
CA PHE A 330 -0.35 21.04 -19.67
C PHE A 330 0.95 21.85 -19.70
#